data_3e5b9e0689eddb7470cc120bd63d670b
#
_entry.id   3e5b9e0689eddb7470cc120bd63d670b
#
_cell.length_a   1.000
_cell.length_b   1.000
_cell.length_c   1.000
_cell.angle_alpha   90.00
_cell.angle_beta   90.00
_cell.angle_gamma   90.00
#
_symmetry.space_group_name_H-M   'P 1'
#
loop_
_entity.id
_entity.type
_entity.pdbx_description
1 polymer ?
#
loop_
_entity_poly.entity_id
_entity_poly.type
_entity_poly.pdbx_seq_one_letter_code
_entity_poly.pdbx_strand_id
1 'polypeptide(L)'
;MSHYTVLAAVELPEPDVEYLSQNRLALQVEGQLDDLLAPYEEGTNNPDYLEFVDMEESARLEYLTQTMLCVKMPDGRILPAYSGVFSNLYEIYDGKVYKRRCGPLHHRKRTKKAKRIKLVDYPLRKLFPTLKVYVEDFCGYQYSEEEGAYGYYHNPDAKRCV
;
A
#
# COMPACT_ATOMS: atom_id res chain seq x y z
N MET A 1 -7.54 -2.97 -10.73
CA MET A 1 -8.73 -2.94 -9.84
C MET A 1 -9.71 -3.96 -10.37
N SER A 2 -10.05 -4.97 -9.59
CA SER A 2 -11.12 -5.91 -9.91
C SER A 2 -12.42 -5.31 -9.39
N HIS A 3 -13.43 -5.27 -10.24
CA HIS A 3 -14.78 -4.83 -9.88
C HIS A 3 -15.62 -6.09 -9.71
N TYR A 4 -16.33 -6.20 -8.60
CA TYR A 4 -17.31 -7.27 -8.38
C TYR A 4 -18.67 -6.64 -8.12
N THR A 5 -19.70 -7.38 -8.47
CA THR A 5 -21.08 -7.00 -8.19
C THR A 5 -21.56 -7.79 -6.97
N VAL A 6 -21.99 -7.09 -5.95
CA VAL A 6 -22.61 -7.68 -4.75
C VAL A 6 -24.11 -7.50 -4.87
N LEU A 7 -24.87 -8.57 -4.62
CA LEU A 7 -26.32 -8.54 -4.50
C LEU A 7 -26.66 -8.61 -3.00
N ALA A 8 -27.22 -7.54 -2.48
CA ALA A 8 -27.70 -7.46 -1.11
C ALA A 8 -29.20 -7.27 -1.09
N ALA A 9 -29.88 -7.98 -0.19
CA ALA A 9 -31.30 -7.78 0.07
C ALA A 9 -31.47 -6.82 1.26
N VAL A 10 -32.16 -5.72 1.03
CA VAL A 10 -32.51 -4.73 2.06
C VAL A 10 -34.01 -4.74 2.30
N GLU A 11 -34.40 -4.55 3.54
CA GLU A 11 -35.81 -4.39 3.90
C GLU A 11 -36.26 -2.96 3.56
N LEU A 12 -37.26 -2.86 2.69
CA LEU A 12 -37.92 -1.58 2.44
C LEU A 12 -38.89 -1.29 3.60
N PRO A 13 -39.00 -0.03 4.04
CA PRO A 13 -40.00 0.37 5.02
C PRO A 13 -41.41 0.10 4.47
N GLU A 14 -42.34 -0.30 5.37
CA GLU A 14 -43.73 -0.58 5.00
C GLU A 14 -44.35 0.63 4.26
N PRO A 15 -45.23 0.36 3.27
CA PRO A 15 -45.74 1.37 2.31
C PRO A 15 -46.65 2.44 2.94
N ASP A 16 -46.94 2.41 4.22
CA ASP A 16 -47.76 3.43 4.92
C ASP A 16 -47.09 4.79 5.11
N VAL A 17 -45.86 4.94 4.63
CA VAL A 17 -45.18 6.23 4.68
C VAL A 17 -45.36 6.96 3.36
N GLU A 18 -46.50 7.53 3.17
CA GLU A 18 -46.96 8.27 1.97
C GLU A 18 -46.07 9.49 1.60
N TYR A 19 -44.98 9.74 2.34
CA TYR A 19 -44.13 10.91 2.19
C TYR A 19 -42.61 10.68 2.39
N LEU A 20 -42.11 9.48 2.17
CA LEU A 20 -40.64 9.37 2.04
C LEU A 20 -40.23 9.95 0.68
N SER A 21 -39.66 11.12 0.68
CA SER A 21 -39.00 11.62 -0.53
C SER A 21 -38.01 10.58 -1.05
N GLN A 22 -37.87 10.43 -2.36
CA GLN A 22 -36.94 9.45 -2.96
C GLN A 22 -35.53 9.51 -2.34
N ASN A 23 -35.10 10.70 -1.93
CA ASN A 23 -33.81 10.91 -1.25
C ASN A 23 -33.74 10.26 0.13
N ARG A 24 -34.85 10.23 0.88
CA ARG A 24 -34.86 9.63 2.23
C ARG A 24 -34.88 8.12 2.16
N LEU A 25 -35.57 7.57 1.16
CA LEU A 25 -35.54 6.15 0.87
C LEU A 25 -34.13 5.70 0.43
N ALA A 26 -33.50 6.47 -0.45
CA ALA A 26 -32.13 6.20 -0.89
C ALA A 26 -31.15 6.18 0.28
N LEU A 27 -31.18 7.18 1.18
CA LEU A 27 -30.34 7.23 2.38
C LEU A 27 -30.56 6.07 3.34
N GLN A 28 -31.81 5.57 3.48
CA GLN A 28 -32.09 4.41 4.32
C GLN A 28 -31.55 3.12 3.69
N VAL A 29 -31.67 2.98 2.38
CA VAL A 29 -31.13 1.82 1.65
C VAL A 29 -29.59 1.84 1.68
N GLU A 30 -28.97 3.00 1.48
CA GLU A 30 -27.52 3.17 1.60
C GLU A 30 -27.02 2.80 2.99
N GLY A 31 -27.66 3.27 4.06
CA GLY A 31 -27.28 2.92 5.43
C GLY A 31 -27.37 1.41 5.71
N GLN A 32 -28.43 0.74 5.23
CA GLN A 32 -28.55 -0.73 5.39
C GLN A 32 -27.50 -1.48 4.56
N LEU A 33 -27.14 -0.98 3.38
CA LEU A 33 -26.09 -1.56 2.55
C LEU A 33 -24.73 -1.40 3.20
N ASP A 34 -24.42 -0.22 3.75
CA ASP A 34 -23.17 0.05 4.45
C ASP A 34 -23.02 -0.89 5.66
N ASP A 35 -24.07 -1.07 6.46
CA ASP A 35 -24.07 -2.00 7.58
C ASP A 35 -23.85 -3.47 7.16
N LEU A 36 -24.50 -3.88 6.06
CA LEU A 36 -24.37 -5.25 5.53
C LEU A 36 -22.99 -5.50 4.91
N LEU A 37 -22.37 -4.49 4.32
CA LEU A 37 -21.09 -4.61 3.63
C LEU A 37 -19.89 -4.33 4.53
N ALA A 38 -20.08 -3.66 5.66
CA ALA A 38 -19.01 -3.31 6.60
C ALA A 38 -18.10 -4.49 7.00
N PRO A 39 -18.62 -5.73 7.23
CA PRO A 39 -17.76 -6.87 7.54
C PRO A 39 -16.80 -7.26 6.42
N TYR A 40 -17.07 -6.85 5.19
CA TYR A 40 -16.33 -7.25 3.98
C TYR A 40 -15.46 -6.13 3.40
N GLU A 41 -15.44 -4.98 4.04
CA GLU A 41 -14.69 -3.83 3.59
C GLU A 41 -13.22 -3.95 4.01
N GLU A 42 -12.29 -3.93 3.04
CA GLU A 42 -10.83 -4.00 3.33
C GLU A 42 -10.33 -2.83 4.18
N GLY A 43 -10.94 -1.66 4.00
CA GLY A 43 -10.58 -0.42 4.68
C GLY A 43 -11.46 -0.09 5.89
N THR A 44 -12.20 -1.06 6.44
CA THR A 44 -13.06 -0.81 7.60
C THR A 44 -12.24 -0.29 8.78
N ASN A 45 -12.78 0.71 9.48
CA ASN A 45 -12.24 1.19 10.74
C ASN A 45 -12.95 0.58 11.97
N ASN A 46 -13.89 -0.34 11.75
CA ASN A 46 -14.59 -0.99 12.85
C ASN A 46 -13.69 -2.07 13.47
N PRO A 47 -13.28 -1.93 14.74
CA PRO A 47 -12.37 -2.87 15.40
C PRO A 47 -12.94 -4.29 15.49
N ASP A 48 -14.27 -4.46 15.48
CA ASP A 48 -14.91 -5.78 15.57
C ASP A 48 -14.61 -6.67 14.35
N TYR A 49 -14.18 -6.08 13.24
CA TYR A 49 -13.85 -6.79 12.00
C TYR A 49 -12.35 -6.84 11.71
N LEU A 50 -11.52 -6.30 12.59
CA LEU A 50 -10.08 -6.21 12.39
C LEU A 50 -9.34 -7.24 13.23
N GLU A 51 -8.44 -7.97 12.59
CA GLU A 51 -7.47 -8.83 13.25
C GLU A 51 -6.07 -8.22 13.13
N PHE A 52 -5.33 -8.28 14.23
CA PHE A 52 -3.93 -7.84 14.23
C PHE A 52 -3.01 -8.93 13.70
N VAL A 53 -2.11 -8.56 12.82
CA VAL A 53 -1.05 -9.43 12.32
C VAL A 53 0.29 -8.96 12.85
N ASP A 54 0.89 -9.75 13.74
CA ASP A 54 2.24 -9.50 14.24
C ASP A 54 3.26 -9.73 13.13
N MET A 55 4.05 -8.72 12.86
CA MET A 55 5.10 -8.74 11.84
C MET A 55 6.49 -8.48 12.41
N GLU A 56 6.64 -8.37 13.73
CA GLU A 56 7.89 -7.96 14.35
C GLU A 56 9.05 -8.92 14.05
N GLU A 57 8.83 -10.23 14.25
CA GLU A 57 9.87 -11.22 14.00
C GLU A 57 10.22 -11.32 12.51
N SER A 58 9.21 -11.30 11.65
CA SER A 58 9.39 -11.31 10.20
C SER A 58 10.18 -10.09 9.71
N ALA A 59 9.79 -8.89 10.15
CA ALA A 59 10.49 -7.65 9.79
C ALA A 59 11.93 -7.62 10.32
N ARG A 60 12.17 -8.15 11.53
CA ARG A 60 13.52 -8.29 12.10
C ARG A 60 14.39 -9.22 11.27
N LEU A 61 13.86 -10.37 10.86
CA LEU A 61 14.58 -11.33 10.02
C LEU A 61 14.93 -10.71 8.66
N GLU A 62 13.98 -10.05 8.02
CA GLU A 62 14.20 -9.35 6.77
C GLU A 62 15.27 -8.26 6.88
N TYR A 63 15.17 -7.40 7.88
CA TYR A 63 16.15 -6.34 8.12
C TYR A 63 17.58 -6.86 8.27
N LEU A 64 17.74 -8.03 8.91
CA LEU A 64 19.07 -8.61 9.16
C LEU A 64 19.63 -9.36 7.96
N THR A 65 18.78 -10.01 7.16
CA THR A 65 19.22 -10.97 6.14
C THR A 65 19.06 -10.48 4.72
N GLN A 66 18.08 -9.59 4.45
CA GLN A 66 17.76 -9.21 3.08
C GLN A 66 18.53 -8.01 2.56
N THR A 67 18.55 -7.90 1.26
CA THR A 67 19.12 -6.78 0.51
C THR A 67 18.04 -6.13 -0.34
N MET A 68 18.24 -4.86 -0.65
CA MET A 68 17.38 -4.08 -1.53
C MET A 68 18.14 -3.60 -2.74
N LEU A 69 17.44 -3.56 -3.87
CA LEU A 69 18.00 -2.95 -5.08
C LEU A 69 18.20 -1.45 -4.87
N CYS A 70 19.45 -1.04 -4.87
CA CYS A 70 19.88 0.34 -4.72
C CYS A 70 20.67 0.81 -5.93
N VAL A 71 20.88 2.09 -6.02
CA VAL A 71 21.73 2.72 -7.02
C VAL A 71 22.90 3.42 -6.33
N LYS A 72 24.11 3.12 -6.80
CA LYS A 72 25.31 3.85 -6.39
C LYS A 72 25.54 5.01 -7.33
N MET A 73 25.42 6.21 -6.79
CA MET A 73 25.61 7.46 -7.50
C MET A 73 27.09 7.74 -7.73
N PRO A 74 27.46 8.62 -8.70
CA PRO A 74 28.86 8.98 -8.97
C PRO A 74 29.59 9.65 -7.80
N ASP A 75 28.85 10.29 -6.90
CA ASP A 75 29.33 10.91 -5.66
C ASP A 75 29.51 9.91 -4.49
N GLY A 76 29.24 8.63 -4.75
CA GLY A 76 29.37 7.56 -3.77
C GLY A 76 28.12 7.30 -2.93
N ARG A 77 27.09 8.15 -3.00
CA ARG A 77 25.83 7.93 -2.28
C ARG A 77 25.12 6.68 -2.79
N ILE A 78 24.51 5.95 -1.86
CA ILE A 78 23.66 4.80 -2.16
C ILE A 78 22.23 5.24 -1.88
N LEU A 79 21.37 5.09 -2.88
CA LEU A 79 19.96 5.45 -2.80
C LEU A 79 19.10 4.25 -3.18
N PRO A 80 17.96 4.03 -2.50
CA PRO A 80 16.97 3.05 -2.96
C PRO A 80 16.54 3.35 -4.40
N ALA A 81 16.36 2.30 -5.20
CA ALA A 81 15.95 2.46 -6.60
C ALA A 81 14.58 3.13 -6.77
N TYR A 82 13.73 3.10 -5.73
CA TYR A 82 12.44 3.76 -5.70
C TYR A 82 12.48 5.21 -5.17
N SER A 83 13.62 5.68 -4.63
CA SER A 83 13.69 7.02 -4.04
C SER A 83 13.34 8.09 -5.07
N GLY A 84 12.55 9.11 -4.66
CA GLY A 84 12.17 10.22 -5.52
C GLY A 84 13.37 10.97 -6.10
N VAL A 85 14.45 11.07 -5.33
CA VAL A 85 15.72 11.68 -5.79
C VAL A 85 16.28 10.98 -7.00
N PHE A 86 16.17 9.65 -7.06
CA PHE A 86 16.60 8.86 -8.21
C PHE A 86 15.51 8.77 -9.27
N SER A 87 14.29 8.35 -8.90
CA SER A 87 13.22 8.04 -9.83
C SER A 87 12.71 9.24 -10.64
N ASN A 88 12.88 10.46 -10.14
CA ASN A 88 12.53 11.67 -10.89
C ASN A 88 13.50 11.95 -12.06
N LEU A 89 14.74 11.53 -11.96
CA LEU A 89 15.79 11.84 -12.93
C LEU A 89 16.21 10.64 -13.79
N TYR A 90 15.96 9.45 -13.29
CA TYR A 90 16.45 8.21 -13.88
C TYR A 90 15.37 7.13 -13.88
N GLU A 91 15.56 6.14 -14.75
CA GLU A 91 14.74 4.92 -14.81
C GLU A 91 15.63 3.70 -14.98
N ILE A 92 15.17 2.56 -14.46
CA ILE A 92 15.84 1.27 -14.63
C ILE A 92 15.09 0.49 -15.71
N TYR A 93 15.82 0.03 -16.71
CA TYR A 93 15.29 -0.81 -17.76
C TYR A 93 16.33 -1.85 -18.15
N ASP A 94 15.93 -3.12 -18.20
CA ASP A 94 16.81 -4.24 -18.57
C ASP A 94 18.15 -4.23 -17.79
N GLY A 95 18.06 -4.08 -16.45
CA GLY A 95 19.23 -4.02 -15.57
C GLY A 95 20.19 -2.84 -15.81
N LYS A 96 19.74 -1.80 -16.49
CA LYS A 96 20.54 -0.62 -16.82
C LYS A 96 19.82 0.65 -16.45
N VAL A 97 20.60 1.67 -16.07
CA VAL A 97 20.06 2.98 -15.68
C VAL A 97 20.11 3.95 -16.86
N TYR A 98 19.00 4.63 -17.08
CA TYR A 98 18.80 5.64 -18.13
C TYR A 98 18.33 6.96 -17.52
N LYS A 99 18.72 8.09 -18.12
CA LYS A 99 18.14 9.39 -17.76
C LYS A 99 16.69 9.45 -18.22
N ARG A 100 15.79 9.93 -17.36
CA ARG A 100 14.44 10.30 -17.78
C ARG A 100 14.46 11.58 -18.62
N ARG A 101 13.65 11.64 -19.65
CA ARG A 101 13.33 12.89 -20.34
C ARG A 101 12.16 13.58 -19.66
N CYS A 102 12.31 14.86 -19.33
CA CYS A 102 11.18 15.73 -19.07
C CYS A 102 10.49 16.02 -20.41
N GLY A 103 9.25 15.54 -20.61
CA GLY A 103 8.47 15.79 -21.82
C GLY A 103 7.24 14.86 -21.92
N PRO A 104 6.26 15.19 -22.78
CA PRO A 104 5.02 14.42 -22.89
C PRO A 104 5.27 12.96 -23.27
N LEU A 105 4.44 12.09 -22.73
CA LEU A 105 4.55 10.62 -22.72
C LEU A 105 4.64 9.93 -24.10
N HIS A 106 4.37 10.65 -25.20
CA HIS A 106 4.19 10.03 -26.51
C HIS A 106 5.43 9.78 -27.36
N HIS A 107 6.62 10.23 -26.93
CA HIS A 107 7.86 10.00 -27.66
C HIS A 107 9.01 9.57 -26.76
N ARG A 108 8.85 8.44 -26.06
CA ARG A 108 9.95 7.82 -25.30
C ARG A 108 10.97 7.16 -26.23
N LYS A 109 11.75 7.95 -26.96
CA LYS A 109 13.06 7.47 -27.39
C LYS A 109 13.92 7.35 -26.13
N ARG A 110 14.36 6.11 -25.82
CA ARG A 110 15.23 5.83 -24.68
C ARG A 110 16.41 6.77 -24.69
N THR A 111 16.59 7.47 -23.60
CA THR A 111 17.61 8.48 -23.46
C THR A 111 18.95 7.84 -23.07
N LYS A 112 19.99 8.64 -23.05
CA LYS A 112 21.37 8.19 -22.85
C LYS A 112 21.50 7.36 -21.57
N LYS A 113 22.13 6.18 -21.71
CA LYS A 113 22.51 5.30 -20.61
C LYS A 113 23.37 6.08 -19.61
N ALA A 114 23.02 6.02 -18.34
CA ALA A 114 23.76 6.66 -17.25
C ALA A 114 24.94 5.76 -16.82
N LYS A 115 26.01 5.75 -17.58
CA LYS A 115 27.16 4.84 -17.40
C LYS A 115 27.84 4.89 -16.03
N ARG A 116 27.70 5.99 -15.29
CA ARG A 116 28.35 6.20 -13.98
C ARG A 116 27.48 5.78 -12.80
N ILE A 117 26.23 5.41 -13.03
CA ILE A 117 25.31 4.94 -11.99
C ILE A 117 25.28 3.42 -12.09
N LYS A 118 25.51 2.75 -10.96
CA LYS A 118 25.53 1.29 -10.89
C LYS A 118 24.39 0.79 -10.02
N LEU A 119 23.75 -0.30 -10.45
CA LEU A 119 22.84 -1.05 -9.61
C LEU A 119 23.64 -1.90 -8.64
N VAL A 120 23.20 -1.93 -7.40
CA VAL A 120 23.83 -2.73 -6.32
C VAL A 120 22.74 -3.27 -5.40
N ASP A 121 22.88 -4.51 -4.98
CA ASP A 121 22.09 -5.06 -3.88
C ASP A 121 22.73 -4.64 -2.57
N TYR A 122 21.98 -3.87 -1.78
CA TYR A 122 22.52 -3.26 -0.57
C TYR A 122 21.76 -3.77 0.66
N PRO A 123 22.48 -4.22 1.72
CA PRO A 123 21.83 -4.77 2.91
C PRO A 123 20.91 -3.76 3.60
N LEU A 124 19.69 -4.18 3.95
CA LEU A 124 18.70 -3.34 4.62
C LEU A 124 19.26 -2.71 5.89
N ARG A 125 19.97 -3.49 6.71
CA ARG A 125 20.62 -3.03 7.95
C ARG A 125 21.66 -1.92 7.78
N LYS A 126 22.15 -1.70 6.55
CA LYS A 126 23.08 -0.60 6.23
C LYS A 126 22.35 0.57 5.57
N LEU A 127 21.16 0.32 5.03
CA LEU A 127 20.34 1.34 4.39
C LEU A 127 19.52 2.10 5.42
N PHE A 128 18.96 1.39 6.39
CA PHE A 128 18.16 1.97 7.47
C PHE A 128 18.98 1.98 8.77
N PRO A 129 19.02 3.12 9.50
CA PRO A 129 19.88 3.27 10.67
C PRO A 129 19.50 2.36 11.84
N THR A 130 18.21 2.05 11.98
CA THR A 130 17.70 1.18 13.04
C THR A 130 16.57 0.28 12.52
N LEU A 131 16.30 -0.83 13.22
CA LEU A 131 15.17 -1.69 12.95
C LEU A 131 13.85 -0.91 13.03
N LYS A 132 13.70 -0.02 14.01
CA LYS A 132 12.52 0.81 14.20
C LYS A 132 12.21 1.63 12.94
N VAL A 133 13.21 2.34 12.39
CA VAL A 133 13.04 3.13 11.15
C VAL A 133 12.67 2.24 9.97
N TYR A 134 13.25 1.05 9.88
CA TYR A 134 12.87 0.09 8.85
C TYR A 134 11.40 -0.34 8.96
N VAL A 135 10.97 -0.68 10.17
CA VAL A 135 9.62 -1.18 10.45
C VAL A 135 8.56 -0.09 10.25
N GLU A 136 8.77 1.09 10.81
CA GLU A 136 7.78 2.19 10.79
C GLU A 136 7.77 2.93 9.45
N ASP A 137 8.93 3.35 8.95
CA ASP A 137 9.00 4.24 7.79
C ASP A 137 8.98 3.48 6.46
N PHE A 138 9.53 2.26 6.44
CA PHE A 138 9.62 1.49 5.20
C PHE A 138 8.55 0.41 5.08
N CYS A 139 8.36 -0.44 6.10
CA CYS A 139 7.29 -1.45 6.08
C CYS A 139 5.91 -0.81 6.33
N GLY A 140 5.84 0.31 7.03
CA GLY A 140 4.60 0.98 7.39
C GLY A 140 3.84 0.28 8.51
N TYR A 141 4.51 -0.60 9.29
CA TYR A 141 3.90 -1.26 10.43
C TYR A 141 3.84 -0.32 11.63
N GLN A 142 2.77 -0.44 12.39
CA GLN A 142 2.55 0.34 13.60
C GLN A 142 2.75 -0.51 14.85
N TYR A 143 3.20 0.11 15.93
CA TYR A 143 3.27 -0.56 17.22
C TYR A 143 1.90 -0.55 17.87
N SER A 144 1.37 -1.73 18.18
CA SER A 144 0.15 -1.90 18.97
C SER A 144 0.53 -2.04 20.44
N GLU A 145 0.04 -1.12 21.29
CA GLU A 145 0.25 -1.22 22.75
C GLU A 145 -0.52 -2.40 23.35
N GLU A 146 -1.65 -2.76 22.77
CA GLU A 146 -2.48 -3.86 23.20
C GLU A 146 -1.82 -5.20 22.93
N GLU A 147 -1.26 -5.37 21.74
CA GLU A 147 -0.59 -6.62 21.34
C GLU A 147 0.89 -6.66 21.72
N GLY A 148 1.48 -5.50 22.04
CA GLY A 148 2.88 -5.37 22.43
C GLY A 148 3.87 -5.64 21.29
N ALA A 149 3.45 -5.52 20.03
CA ALA A 149 4.23 -5.87 18.83
C ALA A 149 4.02 -4.89 17.67
N TYR A 150 4.94 -4.92 16.70
CA TYR A 150 4.79 -4.22 15.43
C TYR A 150 4.01 -5.06 14.42
N GLY A 151 2.99 -4.46 13.80
CA GLY A 151 2.18 -5.16 12.82
C GLY A 151 1.20 -4.25 12.11
N TYR A 152 0.14 -4.84 11.59
CA TYR A 152 -0.95 -4.14 10.95
C TYR A 152 -2.29 -4.82 11.23
N TYR A 153 -3.35 -4.02 11.21
CA TYR A 153 -4.71 -4.53 11.30
C TYR A 153 -5.25 -4.79 9.89
N HIS A 154 -5.95 -5.89 9.72
CA HIS A 154 -6.64 -6.20 8.48
C HIS A 154 -7.99 -6.87 8.77
N ASN A 155 -8.91 -6.78 7.80
CA ASN A 155 -10.15 -7.52 7.85
C ASN A 155 -9.97 -8.88 7.14
N PRO A 156 -9.95 -10.02 7.87
CA PRO A 156 -9.75 -11.34 7.27
C PRO A 156 -10.93 -11.75 6.37
N ASP A 157 -12.12 -11.21 6.60
CA ASP A 157 -13.32 -11.53 5.84
C ASP A 157 -13.45 -10.75 4.53
N ALA A 158 -12.72 -9.65 4.37
CA ALA A 158 -12.71 -8.87 3.13
C ALA A 158 -12.34 -9.68 1.87
N LYS A 159 -11.62 -10.79 2.03
CA LYS A 159 -11.23 -11.69 0.94
C LYS A 159 -12.29 -12.73 0.58
N ARG A 160 -13.34 -12.86 1.37
CA ARG A 160 -14.37 -13.90 1.17
C ARG A 160 -15.48 -13.48 0.23
N CYS A 161 -15.49 -12.22 -0.22
CA CYS A 161 -16.41 -11.73 -1.24
C CYS A 161 -15.91 -12.07 -2.67
N VAL A 162 -15.67 -13.35 -2.95
CA VAL A 162 -15.33 -13.82 -4.30
C VAL A 162 -16.41 -14.75 -4.82
#